data_031fb155a808198cea7333977501e165
#
_entry.id   031fb155a808198cea7333977501e165
#
_cell.length_a   1.000
_cell.length_b   1.000
_cell.length_c   1.000
_cell.angle_alpha   90.00
_cell.angle_beta   90.00
_cell.angle_gamma   90.00
#
_symmetry.space_group_name_H-M   'P 1'
#
loop_
_entity.id
_entity.type
_entity.pdbx_description
1 polymer ?
#
loop_
_entity_poly.entity_id
_entity_poly.type
_entity_poly.pdbx_seq_one_letter_code
_entity_poly.pdbx_strand_id
1 'polypeptide(L)'
;ACDTSDIRLSRDIFAVATDPDIDILVELIGGIETARELVLTAIKNGKHVVTANKALIAEHGNEIFQAAQDNGVDVAFEASVAGGIPILKSLGEGLAANHVNWLAGIINGTGNFILTEMEEGGRAFDDVLAEAQALGYAEADPTFDVEGIDAAHKLTILASIAFGIPLQFSKVYTEGISRITTEDVASAAHFGYRIKHLGIAKDTGNGIELRVHPTLIPKETMLSAVNGVMNAIMIDGDAVGPTLFYGAGAGAEPTASAVVADIIELGRALTVDHDERVPY
;
A
#
# COMPACT_ATOMS: atom_id res chain seq x y z
N ALA A 1 -3.88 -11.49 24.70
CA ALA A 1 -4.98 -12.14 23.97
C ALA A 1 -6.22 -11.26 24.19
N CYS A 2 -6.98 -10.98 23.12
CA CYS A 2 -8.26 -10.31 23.22
C CYS A 2 -9.31 -11.25 23.81
N ASP A 3 -10.20 -10.72 24.65
CA ASP A 3 -11.39 -11.44 25.08
C ASP A 3 -12.38 -11.51 23.91
N THR A 4 -12.76 -12.72 23.52
CA THR A 4 -13.70 -12.99 22.42
C THR A 4 -14.96 -13.71 22.91
N SER A 5 -15.24 -13.70 24.23
CA SER A 5 -16.37 -14.41 24.81
C SER A 5 -17.73 -13.98 24.28
N ASP A 6 -17.85 -12.70 23.89
CA ASP A 6 -19.09 -12.11 23.37
C ASP A 6 -19.13 -12.09 21.83
N ILE A 7 -18.14 -12.70 21.16
CA ILE A 7 -18.04 -12.71 19.69
C ILE A 7 -18.41 -14.09 19.16
N ARG A 8 -19.34 -14.14 18.21
CA ARG A 8 -19.67 -15.37 17.49
C ARG A 8 -18.49 -15.80 16.62
N LEU A 9 -17.88 -16.92 16.91
CA LEU A 9 -16.79 -17.52 16.16
C LEU A 9 -17.32 -18.56 15.17
N SER A 10 -16.84 -18.53 13.93
CA SER A 10 -17.10 -19.54 12.89
C SER A 10 -15.81 -19.99 12.22
N ARG A 11 -15.78 -21.25 11.78
CA ARG A 11 -14.73 -21.75 10.89
C ARG A 11 -15.13 -21.69 9.41
N ASP A 12 -16.38 -21.40 9.16
CA ASP A 12 -16.91 -21.22 7.81
C ASP A 12 -16.92 -19.72 7.48
N ILE A 13 -15.96 -19.29 6.67
CA ILE A 13 -15.80 -17.89 6.27
C ILE A 13 -16.94 -17.45 5.33
N PHE A 14 -17.48 -18.37 4.51
CA PHE A 14 -18.58 -18.06 3.60
C PHE A 14 -19.91 -17.90 4.32
N ALA A 15 -20.08 -18.54 5.49
CA ALA A 15 -21.23 -18.28 6.35
C ALA A 15 -21.27 -16.81 6.81
N VAL A 16 -20.10 -16.17 7.02
CA VAL A 16 -20.02 -14.74 7.34
C VAL A 16 -20.39 -13.88 6.13
N ALA A 17 -19.88 -14.21 4.95
CA ALA A 17 -20.16 -13.48 3.71
C ALA A 17 -21.63 -13.54 3.27
N THR A 18 -22.38 -14.54 3.71
CA THR A 18 -23.80 -14.74 3.36
C THR A 18 -24.79 -14.43 4.50
N ASP A 19 -24.30 -14.12 5.70
CA ASP A 19 -25.13 -13.83 6.87
C ASP A 19 -25.90 -12.50 6.66
N PRO A 20 -27.24 -12.48 6.66
CA PRO A 20 -28.02 -11.27 6.40
C PRO A 20 -27.90 -10.20 7.49
N ASP A 21 -27.41 -10.55 8.68
CA ASP A 21 -27.26 -9.64 9.81
C ASP A 21 -25.89 -8.91 9.80
N ILE A 22 -25.07 -9.13 8.78
CA ILE A 22 -23.77 -8.50 8.59
C ILE A 22 -23.81 -7.52 7.42
N ASP A 23 -23.48 -6.25 7.65
CA ASP A 23 -23.44 -5.20 6.63
C ASP A 23 -22.03 -5.03 6.03
N ILE A 24 -20.98 -5.25 6.84
CA ILE A 24 -19.58 -5.02 6.45
C ILE A 24 -18.77 -6.29 6.67
N LEU A 25 -18.14 -6.82 5.61
CA LEU A 25 -17.13 -7.87 5.69
C LEU A 25 -15.73 -7.25 5.80
N VAL A 26 -14.94 -7.69 6.79
CA VAL A 26 -13.51 -7.30 6.90
C VAL A 26 -12.64 -8.50 6.53
N GLU A 27 -11.92 -8.41 5.40
CA GLU A 27 -11.02 -9.45 4.89
C GLU A 27 -9.58 -9.17 5.29
N LEU A 28 -9.02 -10.01 6.15
CA LEU A 28 -7.63 -9.93 6.64
C LEU A 28 -6.95 -11.32 6.61
N ILE A 29 -7.46 -12.24 5.78
CA ILE A 29 -6.95 -13.62 5.72
C ILE A 29 -5.69 -13.74 4.86
N GLY A 30 -5.49 -12.81 3.92
CA GLY A 30 -4.39 -12.87 2.96
C GLY A 30 -4.55 -13.95 1.89
N GLY A 31 -3.54 -14.05 1.01
CA GLY A 31 -3.65 -14.88 -0.19
C GLY A 31 -4.56 -14.24 -1.25
N ILE A 32 -4.79 -14.91 -2.36
CA ILE A 32 -5.55 -14.33 -3.48
C ILE A 32 -6.85 -15.10 -3.72
N GLU A 33 -6.79 -16.39 -4.05
CA GLU A 33 -7.93 -17.15 -4.55
C GLU A 33 -9.11 -17.20 -3.56
N THR A 34 -8.84 -17.61 -2.32
CA THR A 34 -9.88 -17.69 -1.29
C THR A 34 -10.40 -16.31 -0.88
N ALA A 35 -9.52 -15.32 -0.77
CA ALA A 35 -9.89 -13.95 -0.45
C ALA A 35 -10.78 -13.33 -1.55
N ARG A 36 -10.43 -13.56 -2.82
CA ARG A 36 -11.22 -13.13 -3.98
C ARG A 36 -12.63 -13.73 -3.98
N GLU A 37 -12.74 -15.04 -3.79
CA GLU A 37 -14.03 -15.73 -3.74
C GLU A 37 -14.90 -15.21 -2.58
N LEU A 38 -14.29 -15.02 -1.40
CA LEU A 38 -14.94 -14.49 -0.21
C LEU A 38 -15.48 -13.07 -0.44
N VAL A 39 -14.64 -12.17 -0.94
CA VAL A 39 -14.99 -10.77 -1.20
C VAL A 39 -16.11 -10.67 -2.24
N LEU A 40 -15.99 -11.39 -3.36
CA LEU A 40 -17.03 -11.41 -4.40
C LEU A 40 -18.36 -12.01 -3.88
N THR A 41 -18.29 -13.01 -2.99
CA THR A 41 -19.47 -13.57 -2.34
C THR A 41 -20.15 -12.55 -1.43
N ALA A 42 -19.38 -11.83 -0.62
CA ALA A 42 -19.90 -10.77 0.25
C ALA A 42 -20.59 -9.65 -0.55
N ILE A 43 -19.94 -9.17 -1.61
CA ILE A 43 -20.46 -8.14 -2.53
C ILE A 43 -21.79 -8.58 -3.13
N LYS A 44 -21.88 -9.81 -3.63
CA LYS A 44 -23.13 -10.38 -4.21
C LYS A 44 -24.27 -10.50 -3.18
N ASN A 45 -23.93 -10.57 -1.90
CA ASN A 45 -24.91 -10.59 -0.80
C ASN A 45 -25.12 -9.17 -0.18
N GLY A 46 -24.77 -8.12 -0.92
CA GLY A 46 -25.05 -6.72 -0.54
C GLY A 46 -24.20 -6.19 0.60
N LYS A 47 -23.01 -6.77 0.86
CA LYS A 47 -22.13 -6.34 1.95
C LYS A 47 -21.04 -5.41 1.44
N HIS A 48 -20.79 -4.34 2.18
CA HIS A 48 -19.58 -3.55 2.02
C HIS A 48 -18.36 -4.38 2.43
N VAL A 49 -17.19 -4.05 1.89
CA VAL A 49 -15.96 -4.79 2.17
C VAL A 49 -14.86 -3.85 2.63
N VAL A 50 -14.11 -4.26 3.66
CA VAL A 50 -12.85 -3.65 4.06
C VAL A 50 -11.75 -4.70 3.87
N THR A 51 -10.65 -4.37 3.19
CA THR A 51 -9.53 -5.30 3.01
C THR A 51 -8.17 -4.62 3.14
N ALA A 52 -7.19 -5.32 3.71
CA ALA A 52 -5.79 -4.94 3.73
C ALA A 52 -4.96 -5.68 2.65
N ASN A 53 -5.60 -6.47 1.80
CA ASN A 53 -4.96 -7.41 0.88
C ASN A 53 -4.53 -6.72 -0.42
N LYS A 54 -3.33 -6.14 -0.40
CA LYS A 54 -2.76 -5.44 -1.56
C LYS A 54 -2.65 -6.27 -2.82
N ALA A 55 -2.29 -7.57 -2.69
CA ALA A 55 -2.15 -8.45 -3.83
C ALA A 55 -3.51 -8.71 -4.50
N LEU A 56 -4.54 -8.96 -3.69
CA LEU A 56 -5.90 -9.12 -4.18
C LEU A 56 -6.37 -7.87 -4.95
N ILE A 57 -6.16 -6.68 -4.41
CA ILE A 57 -6.57 -5.43 -5.06
C ILE A 57 -5.74 -5.18 -6.33
N ALA A 58 -4.41 -5.33 -6.29
CA ALA A 58 -3.55 -5.07 -7.44
C ALA A 58 -3.84 -5.98 -8.64
N GLU A 59 -4.19 -7.24 -8.38
CA GLU A 59 -4.40 -8.26 -9.42
C GLU A 59 -5.87 -8.41 -9.85
N HIS A 60 -6.82 -8.28 -8.92
CA HIS A 60 -8.25 -8.53 -9.14
C HIS A 60 -9.15 -7.34 -8.80
N GLY A 61 -8.59 -6.19 -8.43
CA GLY A 61 -9.38 -5.02 -8.02
C GLY A 61 -10.33 -4.52 -9.09
N ASN A 62 -9.96 -4.55 -10.37
CA ASN A 62 -10.87 -4.15 -11.46
C ASN A 62 -12.18 -4.97 -11.45
N GLU A 63 -12.10 -6.29 -11.24
CA GLU A 63 -13.27 -7.17 -11.12
C GLU A 63 -14.07 -6.89 -9.85
N ILE A 64 -13.35 -6.71 -8.73
CA ILE A 64 -13.96 -6.45 -7.42
C ILE A 64 -14.71 -5.12 -7.42
N PHE A 65 -14.11 -4.06 -7.94
CA PHE A 65 -14.73 -2.74 -8.00
C PHE A 65 -15.94 -2.71 -8.97
N GLN A 66 -15.86 -3.44 -10.09
CA GLN A 66 -17.00 -3.58 -10.97
C GLN A 66 -18.15 -4.33 -10.27
N ALA A 67 -17.84 -5.43 -9.59
CA ALA A 67 -18.85 -6.18 -8.83
C ALA A 67 -19.48 -5.32 -7.72
N ALA A 68 -18.67 -4.51 -7.01
CA ALA A 68 -19.16 -3.61 -5.98
C ALA A 68 -20.12 -2.56 -6.56
N GLN A 69 -19.74 -1.93 -7.67
CA GLN A 69 -20.59 -0.96 -8.39
C GLN A 69 -21.91 -1.59 -8.84
N ASP A 70 -21.87 -2.79 -9.41
CA ASP A 70 -23.05 -3.50 -9.91
C ASP A 70 -24.04 -3.89 -8.78
N ASN A 71 -23.53 -4.05 -7.54
CA ASN A 71 -24.34 -4.41 -6.37
C ASN A 71 -24.60 -3.22 -5.41
N GLY A 72 -24.12 -2.01 -5.73
CA GLY A 72 -24.36 -0.81 -4.93
C GLY A 72 -23.70 -0.85 -3.54
N VAL A 73 -22.53 -1.48 -3.43
CA VAL A 73 -21.74 -1.56 -2.20
C VAL A 73 -20.35 -0.96 -2.40
N ASP A 74 -19.68 -0.61 -1.32
CA ASP A 74 -18.36 -0.02 -1.33
C ASP A 74 -17.28 -1.02 -0.91
N VAL A 75 -16.08 -0.84 -1.44
CA VAL A 75 -14.87 -1.57 -1.04
C VAL A 75 -13.82 -0.56 -0.57
N ALA A 76 -13.48 -0.60 0.70
CA ALA A 76 -12.45 0.23 1.32
C ALA A 76 -11.17 -0.58 1.54
N PHE A 77 -10.02 0.00 1.25
CA PHE A 77 -8.73 -0.72 1.21
C PHE A 77 -7.53 0.16 1.59
N GLU A 78 -7.71 1.16 2.45
CA GLU A 78 -6.64 2.05 2.92
C GLU A 78 -5.44 1.28 3.46
N ALA A 79 -5.70 0.23 4.26
CA ALA A 79 -4.68 -0.60 4.86
C ALA A 79 -3.82 -1.41 3.86
N SER A 80 -4.21 -1.48 2.60
CA SER A 80 -3.47 -2.21 1.54
C SER A 80 -2.19 -1.50 1.11
N VAL A 81 -2.07 -0.18 1.33
CA VAL A 81 -0.90 0.61 0.91
C VAL A 81 -0.39 1.47 2.07
N ALA A 82 0.90 1.32 2.37
CA ALA A 82 1.63 2.12 3.36
C ALA A 82 1.01 2.16 4.78
N GLY A 83 0.27 1.12 5.15
CA GLY A 83 -0.22 0.82 6.49
C GLY A 83 -0.82 2.00 7.24
N GLY A 84 -0.04 2.66 8.09
CA GLY A 84 -0.50 3.77 8.92
C GLY A 84 -0.53 5.13 8.23
N ILE A 85 -0.12 5.26 6.97
CA ILE A 85 -0.17 6.49 6.20
C ILE A 85 -1.51 6.54 5.45
N PRO A 86 -2.40 7.53 5.69
CA PRO A 86 -3.70 7.62 5.03
C PRO A 86 -3.55 8.15 3.59
N ILE A 87 -2.84 7.38 2.74
CA ILE A 87 -2.41 7.84 1.41
C ILE A 87 -3.51 7.73 0.36
N LEU A 88 -4.35 6.66 0.41
CA LEU A 88 -5.38 6.46 -0.59
C LEU A 88 -6.49 7.52 -0.46
N LYS A 89 -6.91 7.82 0.77
CA LYS A 89 -7.86 8.92 1.05
C LYS A 89 -7.26 10.29 0.73
N SER A 90 -5.98 10.49 1.04
CA SER A 90 -5.31 11.73 0.69
C SER A 90 -5.27 11.96 -0.82
N LEU A 91 -5.01 10.92 -1.61
CA LEU A 91 -5.07 10.98 -3.08
C LEU A 91 -6.49 11.16 -3.60
N GLY A 92 -7.42 10.33 -3.15
CA GLY A 92 -8.78 10.28 -3.69
C GLY A 92 -9.65 11.46 -3.27
N GLU A 93 -9.42 12.03 -2.08
CA GLU A 93 -10.24 13.09 -1.51
C GLU A 93 -9.45 14.39 -1.32
N GLY A 94 -8.35 14.35 -0.56
CA GLY A 94 -7.59 15.54 -0.19
C GLY A 94 -6.92 16.24 -1.37
N LEU A 95 -6.46 15.48 -2.34
CA LEU A 95 -5.80 15.97 -3.56
C LEU A 95 -6.69 15.91 -4.81
N ALA A 96 -7.97 15.57 -4.67
CA ALA A 96 -8.91 15.36 -5.80
C ALA A 96 -9.04 16.57 -6.75
N ALA A 97 -8.73 17.78 -6.28
CA ALA A 97 -8.75 19.00 -7.10
C ALA A 97 -7.48 19.22 -7.95
N ASN A 98 -6.48 18.31 -7.84
CA ASN A 98 -5.20 18.43 -8.53
C ASN A 98 -5.08 17.42 -9.67
N HIS A 99 -4.37 17.82 -10.72
CA HIS A 99 -3.79 16.87 -11.65
C HIS A 99 -2.44 16.39 -11.07
N VAL A 100 -2.31 15.10 -10.85
CA VAL A 100 -1.06 14.52 -10.36
C VAL A 100 -0.07 14.41 -11.52
N ASN A 101 1.05 15.11 -11.43
CA ASN A 101 2.11 15.03 -12.44
C ASN A 101 2.94 13.76 -12.25
N TRP A 102 3.29 13.46 -11.01
CA TRP A 102 4.03 12.25 -10.64
C TRP A 102 3.87 11.96 -9.14
N LEU A 103 4.12 10.72 -8.79
CA LEU A 103 4.35 10.29 -7.42
C LEU A 103 5.59 9.40 -7.35
N ALA A 104 6.29 9.47 -6.21
CA ALA A 104 7.43 8.61 -5.91
C ALA A 104 7.42 8.22 -4.45
N GLY A 105 7.60 6.93 -4.13
CA GLY A 105 7.51 6.47 -2.76
C GLY A 105 8.49 5.38 -2.39
N ILE A 106 8.98 5.47 -1.14
CA ILE A 106 9.60 4.38 -0.40
C ILE A 106 8.43 3.64 0.26
N ILE A 107 7.99 2.54 -0.35
CA ILE A 107 6.74 1.84 0.01
C ILE A 107 6.96 0.38 0.44
N ASN A 108 8.23 -0.01 0.61
CA ASN A 108 8.62 -1.28 1.23
C ASN A 108 9.62 -1.01 2.37
N GLY A 109 9.22 -1.32 3.61
CA GLY A 109 10.04 -1.06 4.80
C GLY A 109 11.27 -1.95 4.90
N THR A 110 11.17 -3.23 4.49
CA THR A 110 12.27 -4.19 4.51
C THR A 110 13.41 -3.75 3.60
N GLY A 111 13.08 -3.43 2.34
CA GLY A 111 14.07 -2.94 1.38
C GLY A 111 14.70 -1.61 1.80
N ASN A 112 13.91 -0.70 2.38
CA ASN A 112 14.45 0.56 2.89
C ASN A 112 15.38 0.35 4.10
N PHE A 113 15.05 -0.55 5.02
CA PHE A 113 15.92 -0.94 6.13
C PHE A 113 17.25 -1.46 5.62
N ILE A 114 17.24 -2.41 4.67
CA ILE A 114 18.46 -3.00 4.11
C ILE A 114 19.34 -1.92 3.49
N LEU A 115 18.82 -1.06 2.63
CA LEU A 115 19.61 0.00 2.00
C LEU A 115 20.12 1.04 3.00
N THR A 116 19.37 1.32 4.07
CA THR A 116 19.78 2.22 5.15
C THR A 116 21.00 1.65 5.89
N GLU A 117 20.93 0.39 6.33
CA GLU A 117 22.01 -0.27 7.06
C GLU A 117 23.26 -0.51 6.19
N MET A 118 23.09 -0.76 4.90
CA MET A 118 24.21 -0.82 3.96
C MET A 118 24.93 0.53 3.86
N GLU A 119 24.20 1.65 3.83
CA GLU A 119 24.80 3.00 3.75
C GLU A 119 25.43 3.43 5.07
N GLU A 120 24.70 3.32 6.19
CA GLU A 120 25.17 3.82 7.49
C GLU A 120 26.25 2.93 8.12
N GLY A 121 26.14 1.60 7.94
CA GLY A 121 27.04 0.62 8.50
C GLY A 121 28.15 0.13 7.56
N GLY A 122 28.11 0.46 6.26
CA GLY A 122 29.05 -0.07 5.27
C GLY A 122 28.96 -1.60 5.12
N ARG A 123 27.80 -2.19 5.37
CA ARG A 123 27.56 -3.63 5.48
C ARG A 123 27.11 -4.22 4.15
N ALA A 124 27.44 -5.49 3.93
CA ALA A 124 26.98 -6.22 2.74
C ALA A 124 25.48 -6.52 2.81
N PHE A 125 24.84 -6.63 1.65
CA PHE A 125 23.41 -6.93 1.52
C PHE A 125 23.00 -8.17 2.31
N ASP A 126 23.72 -9.29 2.16
CA ASP A 126 23.39 -10.56 2.81
C ASP A 126 23.45 -10.49 4.34
N ASP A 127 24.42 -9.73 4.89
CA ASP A 127 24.57 -9.55 6.35
C ASP A 127 23.38 -8.76 6.93
N VAL A 128 22.95 -7.72 6.22
CA VAL A 128 21.83 -6.89 6.64
C VAL A 128 20.51 -7.63 6.44
N LEU A 129 20.37 -8.41 5.37
CA LEU A 129 19.19 -9.24 5.16
C LEU A 129 19.02 -10.27 6.29
N ALA A 130 20.11 -10.93 6.70
CA ALA A 130 20.08 -11.86 7.83
C ALA A 130 19.62 -11.18 9.14
N GLU A 131 20.06 -9.95 9.37
CA GLU A 131 19.60 -9.16 10.52
C GLU A 131 18.11 -8.78 10.40
N ALA A 132 17.68 -8.33 9.22
CA ALA A 132 16.26 -8.02 8.96
C ALA A 132 15.37 -9.24 9.26
N GLN A 133 15.81 -10.45 8.87
CA GLN A 133 15.12 -11.70 9.20
C GLN A 133 15.10 -11.99 10.70
N ALA A 134 16.22 -11.78 11.39
CA ALA A 134 16.32 -11.97 12.84
C ALA A 134 15.43 -11.00 13.63
N LEU A 135 15.26 -9.78 13.13
CA LEU A 135 14.38 -8.75 13.70
C LEU A 135 12.90 -8.93 13.31
N GLY A 136 12.59 -9.85 12.40
CA GLY A 136 11.23 -10.09 11.90
C GLY A 136 10.75 -9.05 10.88
N TYR A 137 11.65 -8.28 10.27
CA TYR A 137 11.33 -7.34 9.19
C TYR A 137 11.26 -8.03 7.83
N ALA A 138 11.98 -9.15 7.66
CA ALA A 138 11.93 -9.99 6.47
C ALA A 138 11.52 -11.42 6.83
N GLU A 139 10.77 -12.07 5.96
CA GLU A 139 10.45 -13.50 6.05
C GLU A 139 11.64 -14.37 5.61
N ALA A 140 11.53 -15.68 5.81
CA ALA A 140 12.56 -16.64 5.39
C ALA A 140 12.78 -16.63 3.86
N ASP A 141 11.72 -16.42 3.09
CA ASP A 141 11.82 -16.07 1.66
C ASP A 141 11.54 -14.57 1.48
N PRO A 142 12.60 -13.75 1.33
CA PRO A 142 12.47 -12.30 1.23
C PRO A 142 12.16 -11.79 -0.19
N THR A 143 12.04 -12.69 -1.17
CA THR A 143 11.95 -12.36 -2.61
C THR A 143 10.87 -11.32 -2.88
N PHE A 144 9.72 -11.43 -2.23
CA PHE A 144 8.60 -10.51 -2.41
C PHE A 144 8.96 -9.05 -2.07
N ASP A 145 9.80 -8.85 -1.06
CA ASP A 145 10.27 -7.53 -0.63
C ASP A 145 11.47 -7.07 -1.46
N VAL A 146 12.53 -7.90 -1.51
CA VAL A 146 13.83 -7.46 -2.07
C VAL A 146 13.83 -7.35 -3.58
N GLU A 147 12.98 -8.11 -4.28
CA GLU A 147 12.80 -8.00 -5.74
C GLU A 147 11.72 -6.98 -6.14
N GLY A 148 11.10 -6.28 -5.17
CA GLY A 148 10.21 -5.15 -5.40
C GLY A 148 8.78 -5.50 -5.76
N ILE A 149 8.36 -6.76 -5.61
CA ILE A 149 7.00 -7.22 -5.94
C ILE A 149 5.97 -6.57 -5.01
N ASP A 150 6.25 -6.50 -3.71
CA ASP A 150 5.42 -5.77 -2.73
C ASP A 150 5.23 -4.30 -3.13
N ALA A 151 6.32 -3.63 -3.47
CA ALA A 151 6.28 -2.24 -3.91
C ALA A 151 5.51 -2.07 -5.23
N ALA A 152 5.60 -3.03 -6.16
CA ALA A 152 4.88 -2.99 -7.43
C ALA A 152 3.36 -3.15 -7.25
N HIS A 153 2.90 -4.01 -6.33
CA HIS A 153 1.48 -4.09 -5.97
C HIS A 153 0.97 -2.76 -5.42
N LYS A 154 1.68 -2.17 -4.46
CA LYS A 154 1.30 -0.88 -3.86
C LYS A 154 1.32 0.25 -4.89
N LEU A 155 2.33 0.30 -5.76
CA LEU A 155 2.43 1.30 -6.83
C LEU A 155 1.26 1.19 -7.81
N THR A 156 0.84 -0.03 -8.16
CA THR A 156 -0.31 -0.28 -9.03
C THR A 156 -1.57 0.37 -8.46
N ILE A 157 -1.81 0.21 -7.15
CA ILE A 157 -2.97 0.78 -6.46
C ILE A 157 -2.87 2.31 -6.42
N LEU A 158 -1.72 2.85 -6.01
CA LEU A 158 -1.49 4.29 -5.95
C LEU A 158 -1.70 4.96 -7.31
N ALA A 159 -1.17 4.36 -8.38
CA ALA A 159 -1.28 4.89 -9.73
C ALA A 159 -2.72 4.85 -10.26
N SER A 160 -3.47 3.79 -9.92
CA SER A 160 -4.88 3.69 -10.30
C SER A 160 -5.70 4.85 -9.74
N ILE A 161 -5.49 5.20 -8.47
CA ILE A 161 -6.18 6.30 -7.81
C ILE A 161 -5.68 7.65 -8.31
N ALA A 162 -4.35 7.83 -8.38
CA ALA A 162 -3.74 9.11 -8.74
C ALA A 162 -4.05 9.56 -10.17
N PHE A 163 -4.13 8.61 -11.11
CA PHE A 163 -4.27 8.91 -12.56
C PHE A 163 -5.60 8.42 -13.16
N GLY A 164 -6.48 7.82 -12.37
CA GLY A 164 -7.77 7.29 -12.87
C GLY A 164 -7.62 6.17 -13.91
N ILE A 165 -6.56 5.36 -13.81
CA ILE A 165 -6.28 4.25 -14.74
C ILE A 165 -6.69 2.90 -14.15
N PRO A 166 -7.00 1.89 -14.96
CA PRO A 166 -7.21 0.53 -14.47
C PRO A 166 -5.98 -0.01 -13.75
N LEU A 167 -6.19 -0.91 -12.79
CA LEU A 167 -5.11 -1.66 -12.15
C LEU A 167 -4.41 -2.55 -13.17
N GLN A 168 -3.09 -2.38 -13.33
CA GLN A 168 -2.30 -3.05 -14.37
C GLN A 168 -0.95 -3.53 -13.80
N PHE A 169 -0.98 -4.38 -12.77
CA PHE A 169 0.23 -4.89 -12.10
C PHE A 169 1.26 -5.45 -13.10
N SER A 170 0.82 -6.22 -14.08
CA SER A 170 1.70 -6.81 -15.11
C SER A 170 2.43 -5.80 -16.01
N LYS A 171 2.09 -4.52 -15.93
CA LYS A 171 2.74 -3.43 -16.69
C LYS A 171 3.80 -2.68 -15.88
N VAL A 172 3.90 -2.94 -14.59
CA VAL A 172 4.92 -2.29 -13.75
C VAL A 172 6.29 -2.86 -14.07
N TYR A 173 7.23 -2.01 -14.49
CA TYR A 173 8.63 -2.38 -14.53
C TYR A 173 9.14 -2.58 -13.11
N THR A 174 9.76 -3.71 -12.82
CA THR A 174 10.22 -4.03 -11.46
C THR A 174 11.65 -4.55 -11.50
N GLU A 175 12.52 -3.92 -10.69
CA GLU A 175 13.90 -4.30 -10.45
C GLU A 175 14.17 -4.28 -8.95
N GLY A 176 14.75 -5.37 -8.43
CA GLY A 176 15.04 -5.56 -7.02
C GLY A 176 16.33 -4.87 -6.57
N ILE A 177 16.62 -5.00 -5.27
CA ILE A 177 17.81 -4.45 -4.62
C ILE A 177 18.88 -5.51 -4.32
N SER A 178 18.63 -6.78 -4.57
CA SER A 178 19.51 -7.90 -4.24
C SER A 178 20.90 -7.84 -4.92
N ARG A 179 21.04 -7.04 -5.98
CA ARG A 179 22.29 -6.85 -6.70
C ARG A 179 23.08 -5.60 -6.29
N ILE A 180 22.53 -4.77 -5.40
CA ILE A 180 23.21 -3.56 -4.92
C ILE A 180 24.38 -3.97 -4.04
N THR A 181 25.55 -3.46 -4.36
CA THR A 181 26.79 -3.73 -3.62
C THR A 181 27.15 -2.60 -2.67
N THR A 182 28.09 -2.87 -1.74
CA THR A 182 28.67 -1.83 -0.87
C THR A 182 29.42 -0.77 -1.67
N GLU A 183 30.03 -1.15 -2.80
CA GLU A 183 30.71 -0.25 -3.72
C GLU A 183 29.73 0.71 -4.42
N ASP A 184 28.54 0.22 -4.80
CA ASP A 184 27.48 1.06 -5.39
C ASP A 184 27.02 2.10 -4.39
N VAL A 185 26.78 1.69 -3.14
CA VAL A 185 26.34 2.58 -2.05
C VAL A 185 27.43 3.63 -1.75
N ALA A 186 28.70 3.21 -1.64
CA ALA A 186 29.81 4.12 -1.39
C ALA A 186 30.01 5.12 -2.55
N SER A 187 29.87 4.65 -3.80
CA SER A 187 29.96 5.49 -4.99
C SER A 187 28.84 6.51 -5.04
N ALA A 188 27.60 6.11 -4.78
CA ALA A 188 26.46 7.01 -4.69
C ALA A 188 26.70 8.09 -3.63
N ALA A 189 27.15 7.69 -2.44
CA ALA A 189 27.45 8.59 -1.34
C ALA A 189 28.56 9.60 -1.69
N HIS A 190 29.59 9.15 -2.40
CA HIS A 190 30.69 10.01 -2.87
C HIS A 190 30.22 11.13 -3.81
N PHE A 191 29.24 10.83 -4.66
CA PHE A 191 28.65 11.81 -5.58
C PHE A 191 27.49 12.61 -4.97
N GLY A 192 27.22 12.49 -3.68
CA GLY A 192 26.15 13.25 -2.99
C GLY A 192 24.75 12.65 -3.17
N TYR A 193 24.66 11.37 -3.52
CA TYR A 193 23.40 10.65 -3.67
C TYR A 193 23.22 9.57 -2.61
N ARG A 194 21.98 9.13 -2.43
CA ARG A 194 21.59 7.91 -1.74
C ARG A 194 20.90 6.97 -2.71
N ILE A 195 21.04 5.67 -2.49
CA ILE A 195 20.25 4.66 -3.20
C ILE A 195 18.99 4.39 -2.38
N LYS A 196 17.83 4.60 -2.96
CA LYS A 196 16.54 4.22 -2.40
C LYS A 196 15.78 3.34 -3.38
N HIS A 197 15.00 2.37 -2.88
CA HIS A 197 14.12 1.56 -3.71
C HIS A 197 12.79 2.29 -3.84
N LEU A 198 12.53 2.86 -5.01
CA LEU A 198 11.35 3.71 -5.23
C LEU A 198 10.33 3.03 -6.14
N GLY A 199 9.06 3.11 -5.73
CA GLY A 199 7.94 3.03 -6.64
C GLY A 199 7.67 4.40 -7.24
N ILE A 200 7.69 4.52 -8.58
CA ILE A 200 7.50 5.78 -9.30
C ILE A 200 6.38 5.62 -10.31
N ALA A 201 5.40 6.53 -10.25
CA ALA A 201 4.38 6.67 -11.28
C ALA A 201 4.40 8.11 -11.80
N LYS A 202 4.39 8.28 -13.14
CA LYS A 202 4.52 9.58 -13.77
C LYS A 202 3.65 9.69 -15.01
N ASP A 203 2.93 10.80 -15.11
CA ASP A 203 2.29 11.19 -16.37
C ASP A 203 3.36 11.74 -17.34
N THR A 204 3.48 11.10 -18.50
CA THR A 204 4.42 11.49 -19.55
C THR A 204 3.74 12.33 -20.65
N GLY A 205 2.44 12.59 -20.53
CA GLY A 205 1.62 13.19 -21.56
C GLY A 205 1.22 12.22 -22.69
N ASN A 206 1.88 11.04 -22.77
CA ASN A 206 1.58 9.98 -23.75
C ASN A 206 1.13 8.67 -23.06
N GLY A 207 0.99 8.69 -21.76
CA GLY A 207 0.61 7.57 -20.91
C GLY A 207 1.30 7.64 -19.56
N ILE A 208 0.90 6.73 -18.67
CA ILE A 208 1.45 6.66 -17.31
C ILE A 208 2.60 5.65 -17.27
N GLU A 209 3.75 6.12 -16.83
CA GLU A 209 4.93 5.29 -16.58
C GLU A 209 4.86 4.72 -15.15
N LEU A 210 5.03 3.40 -15.01
CA LEU A 210 5.03 2.70 -13.72
C LEU A 210 6.33 1.90 -13.57
N ARG A 211 7.11 2.18 -12.53
CA ARG A 211 8.37 1.47 -12.27
C ARG A 211 8.73 1.39 -10.80
N VAL A 212 9.29 0.27 -10.42
CA VAL A 212 9.91 0.01 -9.10
C VAL A 212 11.36 -0.36 -9.36
N HIS A 213 12.30 0.42 -8.86
CA HIS A 213 13.72 0.12 -9.03
C HIS A 213 14.60 0.89 -8.03
N PRO A 214 15.87 0.45 -7.82
CA PRO A 214 16.88 1.25 -7.13
C PRO A 214 17.09 2.59 -7.84
N THR A 215 17.05 3.67 -7.09
CA THR A 215 17.09 5.04 -7.63
C THR A 215 18.12 5.87 -6.86
N LEU A 216 18.98 6.56 -7.59
CA LEU A 216 19.88 7.57 -7.03
C LEU A 216 19.08 8.86 -6.76
N ILE A 217 18.98 9.26 -5.50
CA ILE A 217 18.34 10.52 -5.09
C ILE A 217 19.34 11.44 -4.40
N PRO A 218 19.33 12.76 -4.69
CA PRO A 218 20.20 13.72 -4.02
C PRO A 218 19.98 13.71 -2.50
N LYS A 219 21.06 13.80 -1.71
CA LYS A 219 21.00 13.77 -0.25
C LYS A 219 20.16 14.89 0.37
N GLU A 220 20.00 15.99 -0.33
CA GLU A 220 19.21 17.13 0.10
C GLU A 220 17.69 16.93 -0.04
N THR A 221 17.25 15.89 -0.73
CA THR A 221 15.82 15.63 -0.91
C THR A 221 15.19 15.02 0.34
N MET A 222 13.93 15.34 0.62
CA MET A 222 13.21 14.81 1.79
C MET A 222 13.10 13.28 1.76
N LEU A 223 12.89 12.67 0.60
CA LEU A 223 12.83 11.22 0.46
C LEU A 223 14.15 10.54 0.82
N SER A 224 15.28 11.19 0.60
CA SER A 224 16.59 10.62 0.95
C SER A 224 16.76 10.41 2.46
N ALA A 225 16.11 11.21 3.28
CA ALA A 225 16.17 11.17 4.74
C ALA A 225 15.26 10.11 5.37
N VAL A 226 14.47 9.41 4.58
CA VAL A 226 13.58 8.34 5.06
C VAL A 226 14.38 7.07 5.27
N ASN A 227 14.70 6.73 6.53
CA ASN A 227 15.56 5.63 6.92
C ASN A 227 14.82 4.52 7.66
N GLY A 228 15.49 3.38 7.85
CA GLY A 228 14.97 2.21 8.56
C GLY A 228 13.74 1.63 7.87
N VAL A 229 12.76 1.19 8.66
CA VAL A 229 11.53 0.55 8.17
C VAL A 229 10.43 1.54 7.76
N MET A 230 10.73 2.85 7.79
CA MET A 230 9.73 3.87 7.51
C MET A 230 9.41 3.98 6.03
N ASN A 231 8.16 4.35 5.74
CA ASN A 231 7.67 4.62 4.40
C ASN A 231 7.44 6.11 4.20
N ALA A 232 7.52 6.55 2.95
CA ALA A 232 7.12 7.89 2.55
C ALA A 232 6.68 7.90 1.09
N ILE A 233 5.66 8.70 0.79
CA ILE A 233 5.18 8.93 -0.57
C ILE A 233 5.16 10.42 -0.82
N MET A 234 5.86 10.86 -1.86
CA MET A 234 5.83 12.22 -2.38
C MET A 234 4.95 12.27 -3.61
N ILE A 235 4.06 13.25 -3.65
CA ILE A 235 3.11 13.47 -4.73
C ILE A 235 3.28 14.90 -5.21
N ASP A 236 3.40 15.09 -6.52
CA ASP A 236 3.46 16.41 -7.16
C ASP A 236 2.14 16.68 -7.88
N GLY A 237 1.36 17.59 -7.32
CA GLY A 237 0.12 18.09 -7.91
C GLY A 237 0.32 19.43 -8.58
N ASP A 238 -0.41 19.68 -9.67
CA ASP A 238 -0.30 20.90 -10.48
C ASP A 238 -0.61 22.19 -9.71
N ALA A 239 -1.56 22.14 -8.78
CA ALA A 239 -1.97 23.30 -7.99
C ALA A 239 -1.26 23.39 -6.63
N VAL A 240 -1.10 22.24 -5.93
CA VAL A 240 -0.55 22.21 -4.56
C VAL A 240 0.97 22.10 -4.55
N GLY A 241 1.58 21.64 -5.67
CA GLY A 241 3.00 21.30 -5.73
C GLY A 241 3.33 20.00 -4.99
N PRO A 242 4.61 19.81 -4.60
CA PRO A 242 5.04 18.58 -3.93
C PRO A 242 4.54 18.51 -2.49
N THR A 243 3.88 17.40 -2.18
CA THR A 243 3.46 17.01 -0.82
C THR A 243 4.15 15.73 -0.42
N LEU A 244 4.48 15.56 0.87
CA LEU A 244 5.12 14.36 1.39
C LEU A 244 4.29 13.78 2.54
N PHE A 245 3.99 12.49 2.43
CA PHE A 245 3.36 11.68 3.45
C PHE A 245 4.40 10.71 4.03
N TYR A 246 4.56 10.69 5.35
CA TYR A 246 5.59 9.91 6.04
C TYR A 246 5.00 9.20 7.25
N GLY A 247 5.37 7.95 7.46
CA GLY A 247 4.90 7.18 8.62
C GLY A 247 5.32 5.71 8.58
N ALA A 248 4.73 4.93 9.49
CA ALA A 248 4.92 3.49 9.52
C ALA A 248 4.15 2.82 8.38
N GLY A 249 4.87 2.16 7.47
CA GLY A 249 4.29 1.49 6.30
C GLY A 249 3.70 0.11 6.58
N ALA A 250 3.97 -0.47 7.75
CA ALA A 250 3.51 -1.78 8.18
C ALA A 250 3.46 -1.86 9.71
N GLY A 251 2.89 -2.93 10.23
CA GLY A 251 2.78 -3.21 11.66
C GLY A 251 1.33 -3.41 12.09
N ALA A 252 1.12 -4.12 13.20
CA ALA A 252 -0.22 -4.48 13.67
C ALA A 252 -1.08 -3.23 13.95
N GLU A 253 -0.58 -2.30 14.74
CA GLU A 253 -1.34 -1.09 15.11
C GLU A 253 -1.56 -0.12 13.95
N PRO A 254 -0.54 0.22 13.11
CA PRO A 254 -0.75 1.05 11.94
C PRO A 254 -1.77 0.48 10.95
N THR A 255 -1.67 -0.83 10.66
CA THR A 255 -2.62 -1.51 9.78
C THR A 255 -4.03 -1.54 10.38
N ALA A 256 -4.16 -1.87 11.68
CA ALA A 256 -5.45 -1.86 12.36
C ALA A 256 -6.08 -0.46 12.37
N SER A 257 -5.29 0.61 12.53
CA SER A 257 -5.77 1.98 12.47
C SER A 257 -6.44 2.30 11.13
N ALA A 258 -5.83 1.90 10.01
CA ALA A 258 -6.38 2.10 8.68
C ALA A 258 -7.65 1.27 8.45
N VAL A 259 -7.64 -0.03 8.85
CA VAL A 259 -8.82 -0.91 8.76
C VAL A 259 -10.00 -0.34 9.57
N VAL A 260 -9.75 0.09 10.81
CA VAL A 260 -10.81 0.65 11.65
C VAL A 260 -11.33 1.98 11.09
N ALA A 261 -10.46 2.81 10.51
CA ALA A 261 -10.87 4.04 9.83
C ALA A 261 -11.82 3.74 8.65
N ASP A 262 -11.53 2.71 7.86
CA ASP A 262 -12.38 2.27 6.76
C ASP A 262 -13.74 1.73 7.27
N ILE A 263 -13.75 0.94 8.34
CA ILE A 263 -15.00 0.46 8.98
C ILE A 263 -15.84 1.64 9.47
N ILE A 264 -15.23 2.63 10.13
CA ILE A 264 -15.94 3.82 10.64
C ILE A 264 -16.56 4.61 9.49
N GLU A 265 -15.83 4.78 8.38
CA GLU A 265 -16.33 5.50 7.21
C GLU A 265 -17.54 4.80 6.58
N LEU A 266 -17.44 3.50 6.31
CA LEU A 266 -18.55 2.71 5.79
C LEU A 266 -19.73 2.69 6.77
N GLY A 267 -19.49 2.54 8.07
CA GLY A 267 -20.52 2.60 9.09
C GLY A 267 -21.25 3.94 9.14
N ARG A 268 -20.54 5.06 8.95
CA ARG A 268 -21.17 6.38 8.83
C ARG A 268 -22.02 6.50 7.56
N ALA A 269 -21.54 5.96 6.44
CA ALA A 269 -22.30 5.98 5.20
C ALA A 269 -23.60 5.19 5.30
N LEU A 270 -23.63 4.10 6.10
CA LEU A 270 -24.81 3.28 6.35
C LEU A 270 -25.82 3.93 7.32
N THR A 271 -25.36 4.76 8.26
CA THR A 271 -26.17 5.24 9.41
C THR A 271 -26.63 6.68 9.29
N VAL A 272 -25.97 7.50 8.45
CA VAL A 272 -26.30 8.93 8.32
C VAL A 272 -27.20 9.11 7.09
N ASP A 273 -28.42 9.58 7.33
CA ASP A 273 -29.31 10.06 6.26
C ASP A 273 -28.58 11.17 5.49
N HIS A 274 -28.65 11.17 4.16
CA HIS A 274 -27.95 12.13 3.31
C HIS A 274 -28.21 13.60 3.69
N ASP A 275 -29.35 13.88 4.36
CA ASP A 275 -29.76 15.21 4.80
C ASP A 275 -29.11 15.67 6.13
N GLU A 276 -28.45 14.76 6.88
CA GLU A 276 -27.82 15.06 8.18
C GLU A 276 -26.29 15.19 8.12
N ARG A 277 -25.68 15.09 6.93
CA ARG A 277 -24.24 15.31 6.81
C ARG A 277 -23.90 16.76 7.17
N VAL A 278 -23.24 16.93 8.30
CA VAL A 278 -22.64 18.22 8.65
C VAL A 278 -21.64 18.56 7.52
N PRO A 279 -21.83 19.65 6.79
CA PRO A 279 -20.82 20.08 5.82
C PRO A 279 -19.52 20.32 6.57
N TYR A 280 -18.42 19.81 6.04
CA TYR A 280 -17.08 20.02 6.56
C TYR A 280 -16.75 21.51 6.65
#